data_28e4fdc970387d1fd2f8738161929956
#
_entry.id   28e4fdc970387d1fd2f8738161929956
#
_cell.length_a   1.000
_cell.length_b   1.000
_cell.length_c   1.000
_cell.angle_alpha   90.00
_cell.angle_beta   90.00
_cell.angle_gamma   90.00
#
_symmetry.space_group_name_H-M   'P 1'
#
loop_
_entity.id
_entity.type
_entity.pdbx_description
1 polymer ?
#
loop_
_entity_poly.entity_id
_entity_poly.type
_entity_poly.pdbx_seq_one_letter_code
_entity_poly.pdbx_strand_id
1 'polypeptide(L)'
;MNAPGYPDAIVCEPMTAATRPHAQRLLGGFLAADAHYRASAVHYGDGGAEALERALDLFVARPEIGFVWLARVGETVAGACVVCYGISTSLGGVVAKLDDVTVDPDRHGQGVGTAMLTALTRHLRQRGVGRIDTACHRENVAAWRFYLRHGFRPLDEERIALLIDESSASQGPTT
;
A
#
# COMPACT_ATOMS: atom_id res chain seq x y z
N MET A 1 -28.64 27.70 -12.95
CA MET A 1 -28.39 27.56 -11.51
C MET A 1 -28.10 26.08 -11.29
N ASN A 2 -26.81 25.71 -11.20
CA ASN A 2 -26.43 24.34 -10.87
C ASN A 2 -26.69 24.12 -9.38
N ALA A 3 -27.38 23.03 -9.05
CA ALA A 3 -27.58 22.59 -7.68
C ALA A 3 -26.20 22.41 -7.01
N PRO A 4 -26.08 22.70 -5.68
CA PRO A 4 -24.84 22.42 -4.97
C PRO A 4 -24.57 20.92 -5.05
N GLY A 5 -23.47 20.54 -5.76
CA GLY A 5 -23.08 19.16 -5.93
C GLY A 5 -22.81 18.55 -4.55
N TYR A 6 -23.53 17.50 -4.21
CA TYR A 6 -23.11 16.59 -3.16
C TYR A 6 -21.67 16.15 -3.48
N PRO A 7 -20.77 16.11 -2.50
CA PRO A 7 -19.43 15.59 -2.76
C PRO A 7 -19.56 14.17 -3.32
N ASP A 8 -18.93 13.92 -4.45
CA ASP A 8 -18.97 12.61 -5.10
C ASP A 8 -18.65 11.52 -4.07
N ALA A 9 -19.48 10.50 -4.01
CA ALA A 9 -19.30 9.40 -3.09
C ALA A 9 -17.95 8.72 -3.33
N ILE A 10 -17.18 8.50 -2.26
CA ILE A 10 -15.93 7.77 -2.34
C ILE A 10 -16.24 6.27 -2.36
N VAL A 11 -15.94 5.62 -3.48
CA VAL A 11 -16.10 4.18 -3.67
C VAL A 11 -14.74 3.51 -3.56
N CYS A 12 -14.66 2.43 -2.76
CA CYS A 12 -13.41 1.71 -2.53
C CYS A 12 -13.56 0.25 -2.92
N GLU A 13 -12.60 -0.25 -3.72
CA GLU A 13 -12.64 -1.58 -4.32
C GLU A 13 -11.25 -2.13 -4.61
N PRO A 14 -11.06 -3.47 -4.72
CA PRO A 14 -9.82 -4.04 -5.21
C PRO A 14 -9.56 -3.64 -6.66
N MET A 15 -8.29 -3.47 -7.00
CA MET A 15 -7.85 -3.28 -8.38
C MET A 15 -8.24 -4.47 -9.25
N THR A 16 -8.65 -4.17 -10.46
CA THR A 16 -8.88 -5.15 -11.54
C THR A 16 -7.93 -4.88 -12.70
N ALA A 17 -7.91 -5.76 -13.70
CA ALA A 17 -7.17 -5.52 -14.93
C ALA A 17 -7.58 -4.19 -15.61
N ALA A 18 -8.86 -3.82 -15.53
CA ALA A 18 -9.36 -2.57 -16.11
C ALA A 18 -8.89 -1.32 -15.33
N THR A 19 -8.73 -1.41 -14.02
CA THR A 19 -8.30 -0.29 -13.17
C THR A 19 -6.80 -0.25 -12.89
N ARG A 20 -6.05 -1.27 -13.35
CA ARG A 20 -4.58 -1.36 -13.21
C ARG A 20 -3.83 -0.11 -13.70
N PRO A 21 -4.16 0.53 -14.86
CA PRO A 21 -3.46 1.74 -15.29
C PRO A 21 -3.59 2.92 -14.30
N HIS A 22 -4.72 3.02 -13.60
CA HIS A 22 -4.91 4.04 -12.58
C HIS A 22 -4.07 3.79 -11.33
N ALA A 23 -3.96 2.50 -10.89
CA ALA A 23 -3.07 2.10 -9.82
C ALA A 23 -1.61 2.42 -10.17
N GLN A 24 -1.18 2.07 -11.39
CA GLN A 24 0.16 2.35 -11.89
C GLN A 24 0.49 3.85 -11.86
N ARG A 25 -0.43 4.70 -12.29
CA ARG A 25 -0.25 6.16 -12.25
C ARG A 25 -0.05 6.67 -10.82
N LEU A 26 -0.92 6.27 -9.88
CA LEU A 26 -0.86 6.76 -8.49
C LEU A 26 0.37 6.23 -7.75
N LEU A 27 0.60 4.92 -7.80
CA LEU A 27 1.73 4.30 -7.13
C LEU A 27 3.06 4.73 -7.76
N GLY A 28 3.14 4.80 -9.09
CA GLY A 28 4.34 5.29 -9.77
C GLY A 28 4.66 6.74 -9.41
N GLY A 29 3.66 7.62 -9.33
CA GLY A 29 3.84 8.98 -8.87
C GLY A 29 4.32 9.06 -7.41
N PHE A 30 3.77 8.23 -6.53
CA PHE A 30 4.20 8.13 -5.14
C PHE A 30 5.66 7.65 -5.03
N LEU A 31 6.01 6.53 -5.66
CA LEU A 31 7.36 5.96 -5.59
C LEU A 31 8.42 6.93 -6.13
N ALA A 32 8.08 7.71 -7.17
CA ALA A 32 8.99 8.69 -7.76
C ALA A 32 9.16 9.96 -6.91
N ALA A 33 8.13 10.38 -6.16
CA ALA A 33 8.09 11.68 -5.49
C ALA A 33 8.34 11.60 -3.98
N ASP A 34 7.98 10.49 -3.31
CA ASP A 34 8.07 10.39 -1.85
C ASP A 34 9.52 10.31 -1.36
N ALA A 35 9.95 11.30 -0.58
CA ALA A 35 11.31 11.40 -0.08
C ALA A 35 11.67 10.28 0.91
N HIS A 36 10.71 9.82 1.71
CA HIS A 36 10.92 8.75 2.69
C HIS A 36 11.04 7.39 2.00
N TYR A 37 10.22 7.15 0.97
CA TYR A 37 10.36 5.96 0.13
C TYR A 37 11.74 5.93 -0.55
N ARG A 38 12.14 7.01 -1.21
CA ARG A 38 13.44 7.09 -1.90
C ARG A 38 14.63 6.88 -0.96
N ALA A 39 14.56 7.40 0.27
CA ALA A 39 15.60 7.16 1.27
C ALA A 39 15.70 5.67 1.65
N SER A 40 14.58 4.95 1.73
CA SER A 40 14.53 3.53 2.02
C SER A 40 14.92 2.66 0.82
N ALA A 41 14.56 3.07 -0.39
CA ALA A 41 14.81 2.33 -1.63
C ALA A 41 16.31 2.06 -1.88
N VAL A 42 17.18 2.94 -1.41
CA VAL A 42 18.65 2.74 -1.44
C VAL A 42 19.06 1.43 -0.74
N HIS A 43 18.33 1.02 0.28
CA HIS A 43 18.64 -0.18 1.08
C HIS A 43 17.89 -1.44 0.61
N TYR A 44 16.74 -1.27 -0.08
CA TYR A 44 15.89 -2.41 -0.47
C TYR A 44 16.01 -2.77 -1.96
N GLY A 45 16.67 -1.93 -2.74
CA GLY A 45 16.65 -1.98 -4.19
C GLY A 45 15.37 -1.33 -4.75
N ASP A 46 15.53 -0.64 -5.87
CA ASP A 46 14.43 -0.04 -6.62
C ASP A 46 14.56 -0.47 -8.09
N GLY A 47 13.63 -1.30 -8.52
CA GLY A 47 13.55 -1.75 -9.92
C GLY A 47 12.79 -0.80 -10.83
N GLY A 48 12.42 0.39 -10.34
CA GLY A 48 11.75 1.44 -11.10
C GLY A 48 10.36 1.06 -11.62
N ALA A 49 9.95 1.72 -12.71
CA ALA A 49 8.63 1.57 -13.30
C ALA A 49 8.32 0.12 -13.73
N GLU A 50 9.32 -0.59 -14.26
CA GLU A 50 9.15 -1.99 -14.69
C GLU A 50 8.89 -2.95 -13.52
N ALA A 51 9.50 -2.70 -12.36
CA ALA A 51 9.23 -3.49 -11.16
C ALA A 51 7.80 -3.26 -10.66
N LEU A 52 7.33 -2.01 -10.68
CA LEU A 52 5.94 -1.69 -10.36
C LEU A 52 4.97 -2.40 -11.32
N GLU A 53 5.23 -2.37 -12.62
CA GLU A 53 4.40 -3.07 -13.62
C GLU A 53 4.30 -4.57 -13.32
N ARG A 54 5.43 -5.24 -13.10
CA ARG A 54 5.45 -6.66 -12.73
C ARG A 54 4.69 -6.94 -11.44
N ALA A 55 4.82 -6.08 -10.43
CA ALA A 55 4.09 -6.22 -9.17
C ALA A 55 2.57 -6.10 -9.36
N LEU A 56 2.11 -5.13 -10.15
CA LEU A 56 0.69 -4.96 -10.45
C LEU A 56 0.12 -6.15 -11.22
N ASP A 57 0.88 -6.73 -12.15
CA ASP A 57 0.49 -7.93 -12.87
C ASP A 57 0.39 -9.14 -11.94
N LEU A 58 1.32 -9.28 -10.98
CA LEU A 58 1.25 -10.31 -9.95
C LEU A 58 -0.02 -10.18 -9.09
N PHE A 59 -0.40 -8.99 -8.66
CA PHE A 59 -1.63 -8.78 -7.88
C PHE A 59 -2.90 -9.09 -8.67
N VAL A 60 -2.91 -8.87 -9.99
CA VAL A 60 -4.03 -9.27 -10.85
C VAL A 60 -4.08 -10.80 -11.00
N ALA A 61 -2.93 -11.43 -11.20
CA ALA A 61 -2.83 -12.86 -11.47
C ALA A 61 -2.96 -13.74 -10.21
N ARG A 62 -2.60 -13.20 -9.04
CA ARG A 62 -2.48 -13.94 -7.78
C ARG A 62 -3.15 -13.24 -6.60
N PRO A 63 -4.48 -13.11 -6.61
CA PRO A 63 -5.21 -12.40 -5.54
C PRO A 63 -5.10 -13.07 -4.16
N GLU A 64 -4.60 -14.31 -4.09
CA GLU A 64 -4.35 -15.02 -2.84
C GLU A 64 -3.13 -14.51 -2.07
N ILE A 65 -2.19 -13.81 -2.72
CA ILE A 65 -1.02 -13.21 -2.03
C ILE A 65 -1.27 -11.78 -1.57
N GLY A 66 -2.26 -11.10 -2.15
CA GLY A 66 -2.58 -9.71 -1.86
C GLY A 66 -3.32 -9.04 -3.00
N PHE A 67 -3.49 -7.74 -2.89
CA PHE A 67 -4.18 -6.93 -3.90
C PHE A 67 -3.83 -5.44 -3.75
N VAL A 68 -4.12 -4.64 -4.77
CA VAL A 68 -4.13 -3.19 -4.65
C VAL A 68 -5.55 -2.74 -4.35
N TRP A 69 -5.73 -1.96 -3.27
CA TRP A 69 -6.99 -1.36 -2.88
C TRP A 69 -7.07 0.06 -3.42
N LEU A 70 -8.14 0.39 -4.09
CA LEU A 70 -8.33 1.69 -4.74
C LEU A 70 -9.47 2.47 -4.09
N ALA A 71 -9.34 3.79 -4.04
CA ALA A 71 -10.40 4.73 -3.70
C ALA A 71 -10.70 5.63 -4.90
N ARG A 72 -11.97 5.67 -5.30
CA ARG A 72 -12.48 6.44 -6.43
C ARG A 72 -13.42 7.54 -5.97
N VAL A 73 -13.28 8.72 -6.57
CA VAL A 73 -14.17 9.87 -6.38
C VAL A 73 -14.81 10.16 -7.73
N GLY A 74 -16.09 9.87 -7.89
CA GLY A 74 -16.72 9.82 -9.20
C GLY A 74 -16.03 8.81 -10.10
N GLU A 75 -15.59 9.22 -11.28
CA GLU A 75 -14.85 8.36 -12.24
C GLU A 75 -13.33 8.36 -12.03
N THR A 76 -12.82 9.17 -11.10
CA THR A 76 -11.37 9.34 -10.91
C THR A 76 -10.86 8.47 -9.76
N VAL A 77 -9.85 7.62 -10.00
CA VAL A 77 -9.12 6.93 -8.95
C VAL A 77 -8.18 7.93 -8.27
N ALA A 78 -8.46 8.20 -7.00
CA ALA A 78 -7.84 9.25 -6.20
C ALA A 78 -6.99 8.71 -5.05
N GLY A 79 -7.02 7.40 -4.77
CA GLY A 79 -6.20 6.78 -3.74
C GLY A 79 -5.86 5.33 -4.08
N ALA A 80 -4.71 4.87 -3.61
CA ALA A 80 -4.27 3.49 -3.75
C ALA A 80 -3.52 3.04 -2.49
N CYS A 81 -3.61 1.74 -2.20
CA CYS A 81 -2.90 1.08 -1.11
C CYS A 81 -2.57 -0.34 -1.52
N VAL A 82 -1.31 -0.74 -1.36
CA VAL A 82 -0.89 -2.12 -1.56
C VAL A 82 -1.18 -2.94 -0.31
N VAL A 83 -1.78 -4.11 -0.47
CA VAL A 83 -2.15 -5.03 0.61
C VAL A 83 -1.54 -6.40 0.32
N CYS A 84 -0.66 -6.88 1.20
CA CYS A 84 -0.09 -8.22 1.12
C CYS A 84 -0.59 -9.07 2.28
N TYR A 85 -0.91 -10.34 2.01
CA TYR A 85 -1.29 -11.28 3.06
C TYR A 85 -0.09 -11.97 3.70
N GLY A 86 -0.20 -12.25 4.98
CA GLY A 86 0.75 -13.03 5.73
C GLY A 86 0.05 -13.94 6.74
N ILE A 87 0.81 -14.86 7.32
CA ILE A 87 0.33 -15.73 8.41
C ILE A 87 1.04 -15.31 9.69
N SER A 88 0.27 -15.02 10.73
CA SER A 88 0.79 -14.77 12.06
C SER A 88 0.68 -16.02 12.92
N THR A 89 1.82 -16.57 13.32
CA THR A 89 1.85 -17.74 14.23
C THR A 89 1.33 -17.39 15.61
N SER A 90 1.56 -16.17 16.09
CA SER A 90 1.06 -15.71 17.39
C SER A 90 -0.44 -15.48 17.41
N LEU A 91 -1.03 -15.07 16.27
CA LEU A 91 -2.47 -14.89 16.13
C LEU A 91 -3.18 -16.19 15.70
N GLY A 92 -2.44 -17.12 15.07
CA GLY A 92 -2.98 -18.33 14.48
C GLY A 92 -3.88 -18.08 13.27
N GLY A 93 -3.59 -17.04 12.48
CA GLY A 93 -4.45 -16.63 11.38
C GLY A 93 -3.82 -15.67 10.37
N VAL A 94 -4.63 -15.27 9.40
CA VAL A 94 -4.20 -14.34 8.34
C VAL A 94 -4.11 -12.91 8.88
N VAL A 95 -3.05 -12.23 8.50
CA VAL A 95 -2.82 -10.80 8.71
C VAL A 95 -2.61 -10.11 7.38
N ALA A 96 -2.84 -8.81 7.32
CA ALA A 96 -2.56 -7.98 6.16
C ALA A 96 -1.43 -7.00 6.48
N LYS A 97 -0.52 -6.82 5.54
CA LYS A 97 0.48 -5.75 5.56
C LYS A 97 0.08 -4.70 4.55
N LEU A 98 0.04 -3.43 4.98
CA LEU A 98 -0.14 -2.29 4.09
C LEU A 98 1.21 -1.73 3.69
N ASP A 99 1.39 -1.58 2.39
CA ASP A 99 2.51 -0.86 1.79
C ASP A 99 1.96 0.23 0.83
N ASP A 100 2.78 1.22 0.53
CA ASP A 100 2.55 2.24 -0.51
C ASP A 100 1.15 2.90 -0.45
N VAL A 101 0.74 3.34 0.74
CA VAL A 101 -0.54 4.04 0.94
C VAL A 101 -0.43 5.46 0.42
N THR A 102 -1.16 5.78 -0.64
CA THR A 102 -1.11 7.10 -1.28
C THR A 102 -2.49 7.64 -1.62
N VAL A 103 -2.60 8.95 -1.62
CA VAL A 103 -3.77 9.71 -2.11
C VAL A 103 -3.24 10.77 -3.07
N ASP A 104 -3.96 10.98 -4.17
CA ASP A 104 -3.64 12.03 -5.14
C ASP A 104 -3.47 13.37 -4.41
N PRO A 105 -2.35 14.10 -4.61
CA PRO A 105 -2.09 15.37 -3.91
C PRO A 105 -3.23 16.38 -4.02
N ASP A 106 -3.91 16.45 -5.17
CA ASP A 106 -5.03 17.37 -5.40
C ASP A 106 -6.28 16.98 -4.59
N ARG A 107 -6.28 15.81 -3.98
CA ARG A 107 -7.37 15.27 -3.16
C ARG A 107 -7.01 15.14 -1.67
N HIS A 108 -5.85 15.66 -1.26
CA HIS A 108 -5.47 15.70 0.14
C HIS A 108 -6.47 16.53 0.96
N GLY A 109 -6.71 16.14 2.21
CA GLY A 109 -7.64 16.82 3.11
C GLY A 109 -9.13 16.60 2.80
N GLN A 110 -9.49 15.91 1.72
CA GLN A 110 -10.87 15.66 1.29
C GLN A 110 -11.46 14.34 1.83
N GLY A 111 -10.80 13.68 2.79
CA GLY A 111 -11.29 12.47 3.42
C GLY A 111 -11.05 11.16 2.65
N VAL A 112 -10.41 11.21 1.46
CA VAL A 112 -10.16 10.03 0.61
C VAL A 112 -9.40 8.94 1.35
N GLY A 113 -8.28 9.27 2.01
CA GLY A 113 -7.49 8.31 2.77
C GLY A 113 -8.27 7.68 3.93
N THR A 114 -9.08 8.48 4.62
CA THR A 114 -9.95 7.99 5.71
C THR A 114 -11.01 7.02 5.19
N ALA A 115 -11.70 7.36 4.12
CA ALA A 115 -12.70 6.50 3.50
C ALA A 115 -12.06 5.19 3.00
N MET A 116 -10.89 5.29 2.34
CA MET A 116 -10.12 4.16 1.83
C MET A 116 -9.74 3.19 2.95
N LEU A 117 -9.15 3.67 4.04
CA LEU A 117 -8.70 2.81 5.14
C LEU A 117 -9.87 2.23 5.93
N THR A 118 -10.96 2.98 6.12
CA THR A 118 -12.19 2.49 6.77
C THR A 118 -12.84 1.37 5.96
N ALA A 119 -12.98 1.56 4.65
CA ALA A 119 -13.55 0.55 3.76
C ALA A 119 -12.66 -0.69 3.67
N LEU A 120 -11.33 -0.52 3.60
CA LEU A 120 -10.36 -1.60 3.60
C LEU A 120 -10.45 -2.43 4.89
N THR A 121 -10.47 -1.77 6.04
CA THR A 121 -10.58 -2.46 7.34
C THR A 121 -11.85 -3.32 7.41
N ARG A 122 -12.97 -2.80 6.91
CA ARG A 122 -14.23 -3.57 6.82
C ARG A 122 -14.09 -4.77 5.88
N HIS A 123 -13.51 -4.57 4.71
CA HIS A 123 -13.28 -5.59 3.70
C HIS A 123 -12.39 -6.74 4.23
N LEU A 124 -11.29 -6.40 4.90
CA LEU A 124 -10.37 -7.37 5.49
C LEU A 124 -11.02 -8.14 6.66
N ARG A 125 -11.79 -7.44 7.51
CA ARG A 125 -12.54 -8.10 8.61
C ARG A 125 -13.53 -9.13 8.09
N GLN A 126 -14.26 -8.83 7.02
CA GLN A 126 -15.20 -9.78 6.39
C GLN A 126 -14.50 -11.03 5.83
N ARG A 127 -13.20 -10.96 5.58
CA ARG A 127 -12.35 -12.07 5.14
C ARG A 127 -11.62 -12.79 6.27
N GLY A 128 -11.93 -12.46 7.53
CA GLY A 128 -11.29 -13.09 8.68
C GLY A 128 -9.85 -12.67 8.94
N VAL A 129 -9.40 -11.54 8.35
CA VAL A 129 -8.07 -10.99 8.63
C VAL A 129 -8.07 -10.39 10.03
N GLY A 130 -7.19 -10.89 10.88
CA GLY A 130 -7.18 -10.57 12.32
C GLY A 130 -6.37 -9.35 12.70
N ARG A 131 -5.45 -8.89 11.83
CA ARG A 131 -4.58 -7.74 12.10
C ARG A 131 -4.15 -7.08 10.79
N ILE A 132 -3.96 -5.78 10.86
CA ILE A 132 -3.36 -4.97 9.79
C ILE A 132 -2.05 -4.38 10.33
N ASP A 133 -0.94 -4.70 9.68
CA ASP A 133 0.39 -4.17 9.97
C ASP A 133 0.78 -3.15 8.90
N THR A 134 1.53 -2.12 9.28
CA THR A 134 2.14 -1.16 8.35
C THR A 134 3.44 -0.63 8.92
N ALA A 135 4.26 -0.05 8.07
CA ALA A 135 5.45 0.66 8.50
C ALA A 135 5.45 2.07 7.89
N CYS A 136 5.87 3.06 8.65
CA CYS A 136 6.13 4.38 8.13
C CYS A 136 7.38 4.98 8.78
N HIS A 137 8.05 5.85 8.05
CA HIS A 137 9.22 6.57 8.55
C HIS A 137 8.87 7.37 9.80
N ARG A 138 9.71 7.36 10.82
CA ARG A 138 9.49 8.14 12.07
C ARG A 138 9.31 9.63 11.81
N GLU A 139 10.01 10.15 10.81
CA GLU A 139 9.94 11.56 10.40
C GLU A 139 8.69 11.90 9.58
N ASN A 140 7.96 10.90 9.07
CA ASN A 140 6.70 11.12 8.37
C ASN A 140 5.56 11.36 9.37
N VAL A 141 5.57 12.53 10.01
CA VAL A 141 4.62 12.93 11.05
C VAL A 141 3.17 12.89 10.54
N ALA A 142 2.96 13.18 9.26
CA ALA A 142 1.62 13.17 8.66
C ALA A 142 1.06 11.74 8.59
N ALA A 143 1.86 10.77 8.12
CA ALA A 143 1.49 9.36 8.09
C ALA A 143 1.26 8.80 9.51
N TRP A 144 2.15 9.12 10.45
CA TRP A 144 1.99 8.73 11.85
C TRP A 144 0.65 9.21 12.43
N ARG A 145 0.33 10.50 12.30
CA ARG A 145 -0.94 11.07 12.77
C ARG A 145 -2.14 10.42 12.08
N PHE A 146 -2.02 10.10 10.80
CA PHE A 146 -3.06 9.42 10.04
C PHE A 146 -3.33 8.03 10.61
N TYR A 147 -2.32 7.18 10.78
CA TYR A 147 -2.50 5.83 11.29
C TYR A 147 -2.99 5.80 12.75
N LEU A 148 -2.44 6.65 13.63
CA LEU A 148 -2.87 6.73 15.02
C LEU A 148 -4.36 7.10 15.15
N ARG A 149 -4.85 8.05 14.33
CA ARG A 149 -6.28 8.40 14.31
C ARG A 149 -7.19 7.24 13.85
N HIS A 150 -6.64 6.29 13.11
CA HIS A 150 -7.35 5.09 12.66
C HIS A 150 -7.14 3.88 13.58
N GLY A 151 -6.60 4.08 14.79
CA GLY A 151 -6.46 3.05 15.80
C GLY A 151 -5.22 2.18 15.69
N PHE A 152 -4.30 2.47 14.78
CA PHE A 152 -2.99 1.84 14.78
C PHE A 152 -2.21 2.24 16.02
N ARG A 153 -1.39 1.32 16.52
CA ARG A 153 -0.52 1.53 17.67
C ARG A 153 0.92 1.29 17.27
N PRO A 154 1.87 2.11 17.74
CA PRO A 154 3.28 1.84 17.53
C PRO A 154 3.66 0.46 18.10
N LEU A 155 4.48 -0.26 17.36
CA LEU A 155 5.19 -1.42 17.84
C LEU A 155 6.64 -1.01 18.09
N ASP A 156 7.26 -1.57 19.12
CA ASP A 156 8.65 -1.26 19.50
C ASP A 156 9.60 -2.23 18.77
N GLU A 157 9.48 -2.26 17.45
CA GLU A 157 10.24 -3.15 16.56
C GLU A 157 10.96 -2.34 15.48
N GLU A 158 12.19 -2.74 15.14
CA GLU A 158 12.92 -2.23 13.99
C GLU A 158 12.85 -3.20 12.82
N ARG A 159 12.72 -2.67 11.60
CA ARG A 159 12.78 -3.49 10.37
C ARG A 159 14.22 -3.73 9.99
N ILE A 160 14.53 -5.00 9.69
CA ILE A 160 15.76 -5.42 9.04
C ILE A 160 15.43 -6.15 7.76
N ALA A 161 16.29 -6.05 6.75
CA ALA A 161 16.11 -6.72 5.46
C ALA A 161 17.42 -7.34 4.98
N LEU A 162 17.31 -8.50 4.34
CA LEU A 162 18.36 -9.13 3.56
C LEU A 162 17.90 -9.15 2.10
N LEU A 163 18.69 -8.58 1.21
CA LEU A 163 18.49 -8.73 -0.23
C LEU A 163 18.99 -10.11 -0.67
N ILE A 164 18.16 -10.83 -1.40
CA ILE A 164 18.52 -12.14 -1.97
C ILE A 164 18.83 -11.92 -3.44
N ASP A 165 20.11 -11.73 -3.76
CA ASP A 165 20.60 -11.57 -5.12
C ASP A 165 21.01 -12.92 -5.70
N GLU A 166 20.72 -13.16 -6.98
CA GLU A 166 21.19 -14.35 -7.71
C GLU A 166 22.73 -14.42 -7.81
N SER A 167 23.42 -13.28 -7.62
CA SER A 167 24.89 -13.18 -7.74
C SER A 167 25.68 -13.73 -6.54
N SER A 168 25.04 -13.94 -5.39
CA SER A 168 25.73 -14.44 -4.19
C SER A 168 25.94 -15.96 -4.18
N ALA A 169 25.38 -16.69 -5.14
CA ALA A 169 25.52 -18.14 -5.23
C ALA A 169 26.87 -18.62 -5.82
N SER A 170 27.75 -17.74 -6.29
CA SER A 170 29.01 -18.10 -6.98
C SER A 170 30.31 -17.89 -6.18
N GLN A 171 30.26 -17.48 -4.92
CA GLN A 171 31.43 -17.46 -4.06
C GLN A 171 31.42 -18.69 -3.13
N GLY A 172 31.83 -19.81 -3.68
CA GLY A 172 32.21 -20.98 -2.91
C GLY A 172 33.39 -20.65 -1.96
N PRO A 173 33.50 -21.35 -0.84
CA PRO A 173 34.60 -21.09 0.12
C PRO A 173 35.97 -21.31 -0.55
N THR A 174 36.73 -20.25 -0.63
CA THR A 174 38.14 -20.35 -0.97
C THR A 174 38.85 -21.03 0.20
N THR A 175 39.31 -22.25 0.01
CA THR A 175 40.17 -23.02 0.92
C THR A 175 41.50 -22.33 1.12
#